data_e16ab5aa70b78ea864221fad330d9a8c
#
_entry.id   e16ab5aa70b78ea864221fad330d9a8c
#
_cell.length_a   1.000
_cell.length_b   1.000
_cell.length_c   1.000
_cell.angle_alpha   90.00
_cell.angle_beta   90.00
_cell.angle_gamma   90.00
#
_symmetry.space_group_name_H-M   'P 1'
#
loop_
_entity.id
_entity.type
_entity.pdbx_description
1 polymer ?
#
loop_
_entity_poly.entity_id
_entity_poly.type
_entity_poly.pdbx_seq_one_letter_code
_entity_poly.pdbx_strand_id
1 'polypeptide(L)'
;MIDAHCHLTYPGLREKVEQVINESKRSLRAVITCGFPIEEGEGSFERGFDLSSAELALKLARKNSNFVYVTMGLHPVHAVRMSDKEVEEYIEFIKEHKDEIVGIGEIGLDRHWIKTREGEERSREVFIQMLSLAEEVGKPVVLHLRKSEDIGVKIVLNNTNLRKVLLHSFSGNMTTAKEALESGFCFSLNPKLSTIKNAKKIAKRFPLNVILTETDAPFLSPTDDPVNKPVNVIYVVKDIARIRGVSVEEVDKVTTENAVRFFSLS
;
A
#
# COMPACT_ATOMS: atom_id res chain seq x y z
N MET A 1 -6.91 -15.79 -1.90
CA MET A 1 -5.84 -14.74 -1.89
C MET A 1 -6.45 -13.36 -1.85
N ILE A 2 -5.75 -12.38 -1.26
CA ILE A 2 -6.05 -10.94 -1.34
C ILE A 2 -4.80 -10.24 -1.87
N ASP A 3 -4.99 -9.32 -2.82
CA ASP A 3 -3.97 -8.36 -3.19
C ASP A 3 -4.11 -7.13 -2.27
N ALA A 4 -3.18 -6.99 -1.34
CA ALA A 4 -3.26 -5.99 -0.27
C ALA A 4 -2.84 -4.57 -0.71
N HIS A 5 -2.29 -4.41 -1.93
CA HIS A 5 -1.90 -3.11 -2.46
C HIS A 5 -1.72 -3.16 -3.99
N CYS A 6 -2.49 -2.35 -4.70
CA CYS A 6 -2.37 -2.12 -6.14
C CYS A 6 -2.92 -0.74 -6.53
N HIS A 7 -2.74 -0.35 -7.81
CA HIS A 7 -3.15 0.95 -8.36
C HIS A 7 -4.09 0.74 -9.56
N LEU A 8 -5.35 0.38 -9.31
CA LEU A 8 -6.34 0.13 -10.38
C LEU A 8 -6.64 1.38 -11.22
N THR A 9 -6.38 2.57 -10.67
CA THR A 9 -6.59 3.86 -11.32
C THR A 9 -5.40 4.34 -12.15
N TYR A 10 -4.28 3.59 -12.11
CA TYR A 10 -3.08 3.91 -12.88
C TYR A 10 -3.22 3.47 -14.35
N PRO A 11 -2.63 4.24 -15.32
CA PRO A 11 -2.58 3.85 -16.72
C PRO A 11 -2.03 2.42 -16.95
N GLY A 12 -2.59 1.75 -17.96
CA GLY A 12 -2.31 0.34 -18.22
C GLY A 12 -3.28 -0.61 -17.50
N LEU A 13 -3.83 -0.23 -16.34
CA LEU A 13 -4.94 -0.92 -15.69
C LEU A 13 -6.26 -0.14 -15.84
N ARG A 14 -6.22 1.18 -15.67
CA ARG A 14 -7.39 2.07 -15.72
C ARG A 14 -8.23 1.87 -17.00
N GLU A 15 -7.60 1.79 -18.16
CA GLU A 15 -8.27 1.67 -19.46
C GLU A 15 -9.04 0.35 -19.64
N LYS A 16 -8.65 -0.67 -18.88
CA LYS A 16 -9.28 -2.02 -18.91
C LYS A 16 -9.68 -2.49 -17.51
N VAL A 17 -9.92 -1.56 -16.60
CA VAL A 17 -10.11 -1.86 -15.17
C VAL A 17 -11.25 -2.85 -14.90
N GLU A 18 -12.35 -2.77 -15.63
CA GLU A 18 -13.46 -3.71 -15.50
C GLU A 18 -13.04 -5.14 -15.89
N GLN A 19 -12.24 -5.29 -16.94
CA GLN A 19 -11.69 -6.59 -17.33
C GLN A 19 -10.74 -7.13 -16.26
N VAL A 20 -9.84 -6.27 -15.73
CA VAL A 20 -8.88 -6.62 -14.67
C VAL A 20 -9.62 -7.06 -13.41
N ILE A 21 -10.67 -6.34 -12.99
CA ILE A 21 -11.49 -6.70 -11.83
C ILE A 21 -12.20 -8.04 -12.07
N ASN A 22 -12.80 -8.24 -13.23
CA ASN A 22 -13.51 -9.49 -13.56
C ASN A 22 -12.55 -10.70 -13.64
N GLU A 23 -11.33 -10.50 -14.14
CA GLU A 23 -10.27 -11.51 -14.11
C GLU A 23 -9.88 -11.84 -12.67
N SER A 24 -9.67 -10.82 -11.83
CA SER A 24 -9.28 -10.96 -10.43
C SER A 24 -10.34 -11.68 -9.58
N LYS A 25 -11.61 -11.43 -9.80
CA LYS A 25 -12.73 -12.11 -9.11
C LYS A 25 -12.75 -13.64 -9.27
N ARG A 26 -12.08 -14.18 -10.28
CA ARG A 26 -12.05 -15.63 -10.52
C ARG A 26 -11.13 -16.38 -9.54
N SER A 27 -10.18 -15.68 -8.94
CA SER A 27 -9.14 -16.31 -8.10
C SER A 27 -8.83 -15.57 -6.81
N LEU A 28 -9.21 -14.29 -6.70
CA LEU A 28 -8.99 -13.49 -5.52
C LEU A 28 -10.29 -13.32 -4.72
N ARG A 29 -10.14 -13.17 -3.40
CA ARG A 29 -11.23 -12.78 -2.50
C ARG A 29 -11.46 -11.27 -2.53
N ALA A 30 -10.38 -10.47 -2.64
CA ALA A 30 -10.44 -9.03 -2.69
C ALA A 30 -9.17 -8.42 -3.26
N VAL A 31 -9.27 -7.15 -3.64
CA VAL A 31 -8.15 -6.27 -3.99
C VAL A 31 -8.28 -4.96 -3.23
N ILE A 32 -7.15 -4.42 -2.75
CA ILE A 32 -7.07 -3.10 -2.12
C ILE A 32 -6.34 -2.16 -3.07
N THR A 33 -7.02 -1.11 -3.52
CA THR A 33 -6.44 -0.11 -4.43
C THR A 33 -6.23 1.21 -3.72
N CYS A 34 -5.20 1.97 -4.12
CA CYS A 34 -4.99 3.32 -3.63
C CYS A 34 -5.76 4.33 -4.47
N GLY A 35 -6.26 5.40 -3.81
CA GLY A 35 -6.77 6.61 -4.44
C GLY A 35 -5.91 7.80 -4.04
N PHE A 36 -5.45 8.58 -5.02
CA PHE A 36 -4.61 9.76 -4.81
C PHE A 36 -5.28 11.04 -5.27
N PRO A 37 -4.90 12.21 -4.69
CA PRO A 37 -5.42 13.52 -5.11
C PRO A 37 -4.62 14.08 -6.30
N ILE A 38 -4.40 13.24 -7.30
CA ILE A 38 -3.69 13.56 -8.53
C ILE A 38 -4.08 12.53 -9.60
N GLU A 39 -4.13 12.94 -10.85
CA GLU A 39 -4.27 11.99 -11.95
C GLU A 39 -2.99 11.18 -12.08
N GLU A 40 -3.06 9.88 -11.83
CA GLU A 40 -1.91 8.98 -11.93
C GLU A 40 -1.47 8.76 -13.39
N GLY A 41 -0.18 8.51 -13.61
CA GLY A 41 0.39 8.17 -14.91
C GLY A 41 1.76 8.79 -15.17
N GLU A 42 2.26 8.65 -16.38
CA GLU A 42 3.48 9.35 -16.82
C GLU A 42 3.32 10.85 -16.63
N GLY A 43 4.31 11.51 -16.03
CA GLY A 43 4.25 12.92 -15.68
C GLY A 43 3.36 13.27 -14.48
N SER A 44 2.86 12.29 -13.73
CA SER A 44 2.07 12.55 -12.51
C SER A 44 2.82 13.41 -11.49
N PHE A 45 4.15 13.36 -11.47
CA PHE A 45 4.98 14.24 -10.64
C PHE A 45 4.90 15.72 -11.03
N GLU A 46 4.44 16.04 -12.24
CA GLU A 46 4.31 17.41 -12.77
C GLU A 46 2.87 17.92 -12.75
N ARG A 47 1.91 17.04 -12.45
CA ARG A 47 0.48 17.37 -12.41
C ARG A 47 0.11 18.00 -11.07
N GLY A 48 -0.91 18.85 -11.12
CA GLY A 48 -1.48 19.50 -9.95
C GLY A 48 -2.51 18.65 -9.23
N PHE A 49 -3.12 19.23 -8.21
CA PHE A 49 -4.20 18.64 -7.43
C PHE A 49 -5.40 18.27 -8.32
N ASP A 50 -5.84 17.02 -8.22
CA ASP A 50 -6.94 16.45 -8.99
C ASP A 50 -7.52 15.22 -8.29
N LEU A 51 -8.78 15.26 -7.91
CA LEU A 51 -9.45 14.18 -7.19
C LEU A 51 -9.91 13.01 -8.07
N SER A 52 -9.73 13.07 -9.39
CA SER A 52 -10.29 12.09 -10.34
C SER A 52 -9.84 10.65 -10.06
N SER A 53 -8.60 10.44 -9.63
CA SER A 53 -8.10 9.10 -9.26
C SER A 53 -8.76 8.58 -7.98
N ALA A 54 -8.87 9.43 -6.96
CA ALA A 54 -9.53 9.09 -5.69
C ALA A 54 -11.03 8.80 -5.90
N GLU A 55 -11.73 9.64 -6.65
CA GLU A 55 -13.14 9.46 -6.99
C GLU A 55 -13.38 8.18 -7.82
N LEU A 56 -12.49 7.89 -8.78
CA LEU A 56 -12.56 6.66 -9.56
C LEU A 56 -12.37 5.42 -8.67
N ALA A 57 -11.42 5.45 -7.74
CA ALA A 57 -11.21 4.36 -6.79
C ALA A 57 -12.46 4.08 -5.95
N LEU A 58 -13.10 5.13 -5.40
CA LEU A 58 -14.38 5.01 -4.68
C LEU A 58 -15.50 4.46 -5.57
N LYS A 59 -15.61 4.95 -6.80
CA LYS A 59 -16.61 4.45 -7.77
C LYS A 59 -16.41 2.96 -8.06
N LEU A 60 -15.17 2.51 -8.21
CA LEU A 60 -14.85 1.09 -8.41
C LEU A 60 -15.22 0.25 -7.19
N ALA A 61 -14.97 0.74 -5.97
CA ALA A 61 -15.35 0.06 -4.73
C ALA A 61 -16.87 -0.05 -4.59
N ARG A 62 -17.61 1.04 -4.79
CA ARG A 62 -19.08 1.03 -4.75
C ARG A 62 -19.70 0.04 -5.76
N LYS A 63 -19.15 0.01 -6.98
CA LYS A 63 -19.60 -0.91 -8.04
C LYS A 63 -19.25 -2.37 -7.76
N ASN A 64 -18.16 -2.63 -7.05
CA ASN A 64 -17.62 -3.95 -6.76
C ASN A 64 -17.51 -4.18 -5.25
N SER A 65 -18.57 -3.86 -4.51
CA SER A 65 -18.64 -4.00 -3.05
C SER A 65 -18.24 -5.41 -2.61
N ASN A 66 -17.55 -5.51 -1.48
CA ASN A 66 -16.98 -6.75 -0.93
C ASN A 66 -15.86 -7.39 -1.78
N PHE A 67 -15.40 -6.70 -2.84
CA PHE A 67 -14.29 -7.17 -3.65
C PHE A 67 -13.20 -6.11 -3.85
N VAL A 68 -13.56 -4.89 -4.25
CA VAL A 68 -12.63 -3.76 -4.35
C VAL A 68 -12.76 -2.91 -3.10
N TYR A 69 -11.65 -2.71 -2.42
CA TYR A 69 -11.52 -1.83 -1.26
C TYR A 69 -10.51 -0.73 -1.56
N VAL A 70 -10.63 0.40 -0.86
CA VAL A 70 -9.82 1.60 -1.13
C VAL A 70 -9.05 2.02 0.10
N THR A 71 -7.78 2.35 -0.08
CA THR A 71 -7.02 3.20 0.81
C THR A 71 -6.83 4.58 0.18
N MET A 72 -6.78 5.64 0.99
CA MET A 72 -6.52 7.00 0.52
C MET A 72 -5.40 7.63 1.32
N GLY A 73 -4.49 8.30 0.63
CA GLY A 73 -3.36 8.96 1.28
C GLY A 73 -2.57 9.83 0.33
N LEU A 74 -1.59 10.54 0.88
CA LEU A 74 -0.67 11.38 0.14
C LEU A 74 0.69 10.69 0.01
N HIS A 75 0.93 10.11 -1.17
CA HIS A 75 2.24 9.58 -1.51
C HIS A 75 3.31 10.68 -1.39
N PRO A 76 4.49 10.41 -0.83
CA PRO A 76 5.50 11.42 -0.53
C PRO A 76 5.89 12.31 -1.72
N VAL A 77 5.95 11.75 -2.93
CA VAL A 77 6.29 12.54 -4.14
C VAL A 77 5.19 13.52 -4.55
N HIS A 78 3.93 13.23 -4.23
CA HIS A 78 2.82 14.16 -4.46
C HIS A 78 2.77 15.21 -3.34
N ALA A 79 2.97 14.79 -2.11
CA ALA A 79 2.97 15.65 -0.92
C ALA A 79 3.91 16.87 -1.04
N VAL A 80 5.09 16.69 -1.65
CA VAL A 80 6.08 17.78 -1.82
C VAL A 80 5.66 18.87 -2.82
N ARG A 81 4.62 18.63 -3.59
CA ARG A 81 4.13 19.54 -4.64
C ARG A 81 2.83 20.23 -4.30
N MET A 82 2.14 19.71 -3.29
CA MET A 82 0.86 20.27 -2.86
C MET A 82 1.07 21.41 -1.87
N SER A 83 0.30 22.46 -2.06
CA SER A 83 0.16 23.55 -1.08
C SER A 83 -0.54 23.04 0.18
N ASP A 84 -0.41 23.77 1.28
CA ASP A 84 -1.12 23.45 2.53
C ASP A 84 -2.63 23.37 2.32
N LYS A 85 -3.19 24.30 1.52
CA LYS A 85 -4.60 24.31 1.18
C LYS A 85 -5.06 23.04 0.46
N GLU A 86 -4.28 22.56 -0.52
CA GLU A 86 -4.60 21.33 -1.25
C GLU A 86 -4.47 20.08 -0.36
N VAL A 87 -3.50 20.07 0.56
CA VAL A 87 -3.36 19.00 1.57
C VAL A 87 -4.58 19.01 2.51
N GLU A 88 -4.99 20.17 3.02
CA GLU A 88 -6.18 20.31 3.86
C GLU A 88 -7.44 19.89 3.11
N GLU A 89 -7.62 20.30 1.87
CA GLU A 89 -8.78 19.94 1.02
C GLU A 89 -8.85 18.41 0.82
N TYR A 90 -7.70 17.74 0.61
CA TYR A 90 -7.69 16.29 0.50
C TYR A 90 -7.93 15.56 1.82
N ILE A 91 -7.45 16.12 2.93
CA ILE A 91 -7.76 15.61 4.28
C ILE A 91 -9.27 15.64 4.54
N GLU A 92 -9.94 16.75 4.22
CA GLU A 92 -11.39 16.86 4.38
C GLU A 92 -12.12 15.87 3.44
N PHE A 93 -11.67 15.73 2.20
CA PHE A 93 -12.22 14.74 1.28
C PHE A 93 -12.11 13.31 1.85
N ILE A 94 -10.98 12.94 2.47
CA ILE A 94 -10.83 11.63 3.13
C ILE A 94 -11.79 11.50 4.31
N LYS A 95 -11.97 12.54 5.14
CA LYS A 95 -12.89 12.53 6.27
C LYS A 95 -14.34 12.33 5.83
N GLU A 96 -14.76 12.99 4.76
CA GLU A 96 -16.09 12.83 4.17
C GLU A 96 -16.34 11.38 3.69
N HIS A 97 -15.31 10.69 3.23
CA HIS A 97 -15.38 9.32 2.69
C HIS A 97 -14.82 8.24 3.64
N LYS A 98 -14.58 8.56 4.92
CA LYS A 98 -13.95 7.65 5.89
C LYS A 98 -14.63 6.29 6.02
N ASP A 99 -15.94 6.22 5.83
CA ASP A 99 -16.71 4.98 5.93
C ASP A 99 -16.63 4.12 4.66
N GLU A 100 -16.15 4.69 3.56
CA GLU A 100 -15.96 4.00 2.28
C GLU A 100 -14.54 3.49 2.07
N ILE A 101 -13.58 3.90 2.91
CA ILE A 101 -12.19 3.47 2.84
C ILE A 101 -11.81 2.50 3.96
N VAL A 102 -10.84 1.63 3.69
CA VAL A 102 -10.36 0.62 4.64
C VAL A 102 -9.02 0.99 5.30
N GLY A 103 -8.39 2.08 4.88
CA GLY A 103 -7.12 2.52 5.45
C GLY A 103 -6.66 3.88 4.92
N ILE A 104 -5.74 4.51 5.63
CA ILE A 104 -5.02 5.69 5.19
C ILE A 104 -3.70 5.24 4.55
N GLY A 105 -3.53 5.55 3.29
CA GLY A 105 -2.36 5.15 2.54
C GLY A 105 -2.62 5.19 1.03
N GLU A 106 -1.58 5.33 0.34
CA GLU A 106 -0.15 5.24 0.62
C GLU A 106 0.39 6.57 1.18
N ILE A 107 1.08 6.53 2.32
CA ILE A 107 1.68 7.71 2.97
C ILE A 107 3.12 7.38 3.42
N GLY A 108 3.98 8.36 3.59
CA GLY A 108 5.33 8.07 4.09
C GLY A 108 6.44 8.95 3.54
N LEU A 109 7.59 8.32 3.23
CA LEU A 109 8.83 8.99 2.80
C LEU A 109 9.48 8.27 1.63
N ASP A 110 9.97 9.01 0.64
CA ASP A 110 10.71 8.47 -0.51
C ASP A 110 12.01 9.24 -0.79
N ARG A 111 13.13 8.74 -0.27
CA ARG A 111 14.47 9.27 -0.52
C ARG A 111 15.08 8.78 -1.85
N HIS A 112 14.35 7.97 -2.59
CA HIS A 112 14.77 7.62 -3.95
C HIS A 112 14.41 8.71 -4.96
N TRP A 113 13.25 9.33 -4.80
CA TRP A 113 12.79 10.40 -5.69
C TRP A 113 12.98 11.80 -5.12
N ILE A 114 12.77 11.99 -3.82
CA ILE A 114 12.94 13.27 -3.13
C ILE A 114 14.41 13.40 -2.71
N LYS A 115 15.13 14.39 -3.27
CA LYS A 115 16.58 14.58 -3.10
C LYS A 115 16.96 15.88 -2.39
N THR A 116 16.03 16.82 -2.28
CA THR A 116 16.26 18.10 -1.64
C THR A 116 15.87 18.05 -0.17
N ARG A 117 16.54 18.84 0.64
CA ARG A 117 16.25 18.94 2.08
C ARG A 117 14.83 19.47 2.31
N GLU A 118 14.44 20.49 1.56
CA GLU A 118 13.11 21.11 1.64
C GLU A 118 12.02 20.08 1.28
N GLY A 119 12.23 19.26 0.24
CA GLY A 119 11.32 18.19 -0.12
C GLY A 119 11.22 17.09 0.95
N GLU A 120 12.35 16.71 1.58
CA GLU A 120 12.33 15.74 2.70
C GLU A 120 11.56 16.31 3.91
N GLU A 121 11.80 17.59 4.26
CA GLU A 121 11.09 18.27 5.34
C GLU A 121 9.59 18.35 5.05
N ARG A 122 9.20 18.80 3.85
CA ARG A 122 7.79 18.84 3.42
C ARG A 122 7.11 17.48 3.44
N SER A 123 7.75 16.47 2.86
CA SER A 123 7.23 15.10 2.87
C SER A 123 7.01 14.57 4.30
N ARG A 124 7.91 14.90 5.22
CA ARG A 124 7.80 14.53 6.63
C ARG A 124 6.64 15.23 7.33
N GLU A 125 6.44 16.52 7.09
CA GLU A 125 5.32 17.30 7.65
C GLU A 125 3.98 16.69 7.23
N VAL A 126 3.80 16.47 5.93
CA VAL A 126 2.57 15.86 5.39
C VAL A 126 2.39 14.43 5.89
N PHE A 127 3.47 13.65 6.01
CA PHE A 127 3.40 12.31 6.58
C PHE A 127 2.85 12.31 8.00
N ILE A 128 3.31 13.23 8.86
CA ILE A 128 2.81 13.37 10.24
C ILE A 128 1.33 13.80 10.25
N GLN A 129 0.92 14.71 9.37
CA GLN A 129 -0.50 15.09 9.24
C GLN A 129 -1.37 13.90 8.84
N MET A 130 -0.92 13.08 7.89
CA MET A 130 -1.64 11.87 7.46
C MET A 130 -1.71 10.80 8.57
N LEU A 131 -0.67 10.67 9.39
CA LEU A 131 -0.70 9.80 10.57
C LEU A 131 -1.72 10.29 11.61
N SER A 132 -1.79 11.60 11.85
CA SER A 132 -2.77 12.20 12.75
C SER A 132 -4.19 12.00 12.22
N LEU A 133 -4.41 12.14 10.91
CA LEU A 133 -5.69 11.83 10.27
C LEU A 133 -6.07 10.36 10.49
N ALA A 134 -5.14 9.43 10.34
CA ALA A 134 -5.41 8.01 10.54
C ALA A 134 -5.86 7.70 11.97
N GLU A 135 -5.26 8.35 12.98
CA GLU A 135 -5.72 8.25 14.37
C GLU A 135 -7.12 8.86 14.55
N GLU A 136 -7.37 10.05 14.00
CA GLU A 136 -8.66 10.74 14.08
C GLU A 136 -9.81 9.89 13.50
N VAL A 137 -9.58 9.29 12.32
CA VAL A 137 -10.62 8.48 11.64
C VAL A 137 -10.61 7.01 12.05
N GLY A 138 -9.66 6.59 12.89
CA GLY A 138 -9.58 5.22 13.41
C GLY A 138 -9.24 4.16 12.35
N LYS A 139 -8.45 4.51 11.33
CA LYS A 139 -8.11 3.62 10.22
C LYS A 139 -6.67 3.09 10.31
N PRO A 140 -6.39 1.87 9.80
CA PRO A 140 -5.02 1.38 9.62
C PRO A 140 -4.24 2.23 8.62
N VAL A 141 -2.92 2.21 8.70
CA VAL A 141 -2.05 2.92 7.75
C VAL A 141 -1.25 1.98 6.87
N VAL A 142 -1.09 2.36 5.60
CA VAL A 142 -0.22 1.71 4.61
C VAL A 142 0.92 2.65 4.28
N LEU A 143 2.14 2.23 4.63
CA LEU A 143 3.34 3.07 4.58
C LEU A 143 4.20 2.78 3.36
N HIS A 144 4.46 3.82 2.59
CA HIS A 144 5.51 3.87 1.58
C HIS A 144 6.81 4.41 2.19
N LEU A 145 7.79 3.54 2.36
CA LEU A 145 9.09 3.93 2.90
C LEU A 145 10.21 3.43 1.97
N ARG A 146 10.71 4.31 1.11
CA ARG A 146 11.75 3.95 0.16
C ARG A 146 13.06 4.67 0.46
N LYS A 147 14.10 3.89 0.84
CA LYS A 147 15.40 4.42 1.36
C LYS A 147 15.22 5.32 2.59
N SER A 148 14.18 5.10 3.35
CA SER A 148 13.77 5.91 4.51
C SER A 148 13.08 5.07 5.59
N GLU A 149 13.20 3.74 5.51
CA GLU A 149 12.44 2.80 6.33
C GLU A 149 12.73 2.98 7.83
N ASP A 150 13.99 3.23 8.19
CA ASP A 150 14.42 3.47 9.58
C ASP A 150 13.85 4.77 10.15
N ILE A 151 13.84 5.83 9.35
CA ILE A 151 13.29 7.13 9.74
C ILE A 151 11.78 7.06 9.82
N GLY A 152 11.13 6.47 8.80
CA GLY A 152 9.67 6.35 8.75
C GLY A 152 9.11 5.54 9.92
N VAL A 153 9.71 4.40 10.25
CA VAL A 153 9.31 3.59 11.42
C VAL A 153 9.42 4.40 12.71
N LYS A 154 10.53 5.12 12.93
CA LYS A 154 10.71 5.98 14.11
C LYS A 154 9.70 7.12 14.17
N ILE A 155 9.35 7.73 13.03
CA ILE A 155 8.31 8.78 13.00
C ILE A 155 6.98 8.20 13.50
N VAL A 156 6.57 7.03 13.02
CA VAL A 156 5.32 6.40 13.48
C VAL A 156 5.39 6.13 14.98
N LEU A 157 6.45 5.49 15.46
CA LEU A 157 6.61 5.13 16.88
C LEU A 157 6.65 6.33 17.83
N ASN A 158 7.18 7.47 17.38
CA ASN A 158 7.34 8.66 18.21
C ASN A 158 6.14 9.62 18.14
N ASN A 159 5.30 9.53 17.12
CA ASN A 159 4.25 10.53 16.90
C ASN A 159 2.82 9.95 16.98
N THR A 160 2.66 8.63 17.10
CA THR A 160 1.32 8.01 17.07
C THR A 160 1.20 6.83 18.02
N ASN A 161 -0.05 6.45 18.31
CA ASN A 161 -0.40 5.21 19.00
C ASN A 161 -1.05 4.18 18.06
N LEU A 162 -0.87 4.33 16.76
CA LEU A 162 -1.44 3.44 15.75
C LEU A 162 -1.01 2.00 15.96
N ARG A 163 -1.97 1.08 15.99
CA ARG A 163 -1.73 -0.36 16.21
C ARG A 163 -1.71 -1.16 14.92
N LYS A 164 -2.35 -0.66 13.88
CA LYS A 164 -2.43 -1.30 12.57
C LYS A 164 -1.60 -0.53 11.56
N VAL A 165 -0.34 -0.90 11.43
CA VAL A 165 0.65 -0.30 10.52
C VAL A 165 1.15 -1.37 9.55
N LEU A 166 1.01 -1.14 8.25
CA LEU A 166 1.52 -1.99 7.19
C LEU A 166 2.71 -1.31 6.51
N LEU A 167 3.86 -1.95 6.58
CA LEU A 167 5.03 -1.57 5.79
C LEU A 167 4.88 -2.22 4.40
N HIS A 168 4.33 -1.45 3.46
CA HIS A 168 4.13 -1.88 2.08
C HIS A 168 5.47 -2.06 1.37
N SER A 169 5.58 -3.12 0.56
CA SER A 169 6.75 -3.36 -0.31
C SER A 169 8.11 -3.29 0.42
N PHE A 170 8.15 -3.72 1.69
CA PHE A 170 9.29 -3.47 2.57
C PHE A 170 10.60 -4.05 2.05
N SER A 171 11.61 -3.19 1.89
CA SER A 171 12.96 -3.53 1.42
C SER A 171 14.09 -3.13 2.36
N GLY A 172 13.77 -2.50 3.48
CA GLY A 172 14.70 -1.96 4.46
C GLY A 172 15.61 -3.00 5.13
N ASN A 173 16.46 -2.55 6.04
CA ASN A 173 17.38 -3.42 6.75
C ASN A 173 16.67 -4.26 7.82
N MET A 174 17.33 -5.35 8.26
CA MET A 174 16.73 -6.30 9.20
C MET A 174 16.63 -5.76 10.64
N THR A 175 17.39 -4.74 10.99
CA THR A 175 17.31 -4.09 12.32
C THR A 175 16.00 -3.31 12.41
N THR A 176 15.72 -2.47 11.43
CA THR A 176 14.43 -1.75 11.30
C THR A 176 13.25 -2.71 11.18
N ALA A 177 13.40 -3.79 10.39
CA ALA A 177 12.35 -4.79 10.27
C ALA A 177 12.00 -5.45 11.62
N LYS A 178 12.99 -5.75 12.46
CA LYS A 178 12.76 -6.33 13.79
C LYS A 178 12.11 -5.33 14.75
N GLU A 179 12.58 -4.08 14.77
CA GLU A 179 11.97 -3.00 15.57
C GLU A 179 10.49 -2.84 15.22
N ALA A 180 10.16 -2.80 13.92
CA ALA A 180 8.78 -2.73 13.45
C ALA A 180 7.95 -3.97 13.84
N LEU A 181 8.53 -5.19 13.72
CA LEU A 181 7.88 -6.43 14.14
C LEU A 181 7.57 -6.43 15.65
N GLU A 182 8.53 -6.05 16.48
CA GLU A 182 8.39 -5.96 17.94
C GLU A 182 7.32 -4.91 18.34
N SER A 183 7.14 -3.89 17.50
CA SER A 183 6.08 -2.88 17.63
C SER A 183 4.71 -3.33 17.08
N GLY A 184 4.61 -4.55 16.57
CA GLY A 184 3.36 -5.13 16.06
C GLY A 184 3.00 -4.75 14.63
N PHE A 185 3.94 -4.19 13.86
CA PHE A 185 3.70 -3.82 12.47
C PHE A 185 3.61 -5.05 11.56
N CYS A 186 2.80 -4.93 10.50
CA CYS A 186 2.68 -5.91 9.44
C CYS A 186 3.56 -5.54 8.24
N PHE A 187 3.84 -6.53 7.41
CA PHE A 187 4.68 -6.39 6.21
C PHE A 187 3.95 -6.95 5.01
N SER A 188 3.86 -6.21 3.92
CA SER A 188 3.45 -6.81 2.65
C SER A 188 4.64 -7.11 1.76
N LEU A 189 4.56 -8.24 1.08
CA LEU A 189 5.59 -8.74 0.18
C LEU A 189 5.03 -8.76 -1.25
N ASN A 190 5.85 -8.31 -2.20
CA ASN A 190 5.52 -8.13 -3.60
C ASN A 190 6.25 -9.15 -4.51
N PRO A 191 5.99 -9.19 -5.84
CA PRO A 191 6.61 -10.17 -6.76
C PRO A 191 8.14 -10.10 -6.87
N LYS A 192 8.79 -9.05 -6.38
CA LYS A 192 10.27 -8.97 -6.33
C LYS A 192 10.88 -9.59 -5.06
N LEU A 193 10.07 -10.18 -4.20
CA LEU A 193 10.47 -10.87 -2.96
C LEU A 193 11.68 -11.77 -3.13
N SER A 194 11.74 -12.60 -4.18
CA SER A 194 12.85 -13.55 -4.39
C SER A 194 14.15 -12.87 -4.85
N THR A 195 14.11 -11.61 -5.29
CA THR A 195 15.28 -10.82 -5.71
C THR A 195 15.79 -9.88 -4.61
N ILE A 196 14.93 -9.52 -3.63
CA ILE A 196 15.27 -8.60 -2.55
C ILE A 196 15.70 -9.40 -1.31
N LYS A 197 17.00 -9.32 -0.96
CA LYS A 197 17.61 -10.13 0.10
C LYS A 197 16.87 -10.04 1.44
N ASN A 198 16.46 -8.84 1.86
CA ASN A 198 15.82 -8.64 3.16
C ASN A 198 14.33 -9.07 3.13
N ALA A 199 13.59 -8.81 2.05
CA ALA A 199 12.24 -9.33 1.87
C ALA A 199 12.21 -10.87 1.94
N LYS A 200 13.20 -11.54 1.31
CA LYS A 200 13.37 -13.01 1.41
C LYS A 200 13.64 -13.49 2.84
N LYS A 201 14.42 -12.71 3.63
CA LYS A 201 14.65 -13.05 5.05
C LYS A 201 13.38 -12.86 5.88
N ILE A 202 12.59 -11.81 5.62
CA ILE A 202 11.31 -11.58 6.28
C ILE A 202 10.36 -12.74 5.95
N ALA A 203 10.19 -13.06 4.66
CA ALA A 203 9.40 -14.20 4.22
C ALA A 203 9.78 -15.49 4.93
N LYS A 204 11.07 -15.74 5.17
CA LYS A 204 11.58 -16.97 5.81
C LYS A 204 11.44 -17.00 7.33
N ARG A 205 11.62 -15.85 8.01
CA ARG A 205 11.90 -15.83 9.46
C ARG A 205 10.82 -15.19 10.31
N PHE A 206 10.03 -14.26 9.74
CA PHE A 206 8.99 -13.56 10.51
C PHE A 206 7.76 -14.46 10.67
N PRO A 207 6.99 -14.31 11.74
CA PRO A 207 5.71 -14.99 11.88
C PRO A 207 4.83 -14.77 10.65
N LEU A 208 4.20 -15.82 10.13
CA LEU A 208 3.38 -15.69 8.92
C LEU A 208 2.15 -14.79 9.15
N ASN A 209 1.68 -14.71 10.39
CA ASN A 209 0.51 -13.92 10.79
C ASN A 209 0.71 -12.39 10.78
N VAL A 210 1.92 -11.90 10.46
CA VAL A 210 2.22 -10.47 10.23
C VAL A 210 2.53 -10.16 8.77
N ILE A 211 2.45 -11.17 7.88
CA ILE A 211 2.75 -11.03 6.45
C ILE A 211 1.46 -10.95 5.65
N LEU A 212 1.37 -9.93 4.80
CA LEU A 212 0.39 -9.77 3.74
C LEU A 212 1.07 -9.97 2.38
N THR A 213 0.28 -10.19 1.34
CA THR A 213 0.75 -10.30 -0.05
C THR A 213 0.16 -9.21 -0.91
N GLU A 214 0.95 -8.65 -1.82
CA GLU A 214 0.55 -7.58 -2.71
C GLU A 214 1.16 -7.74 -4.10
N THR A 215 0.64 -7.02 -5.08
CA THR A 215 1.25 -6.97 -6.41
C THR A 215 1.99 -5.68 -6.70
N ASP A 216 1.55 -4.58 -6.10
CA ASP A 216 1.94 -3.23 -6.50
C ASP A 216 1.64 -2.97 -8.00
N ALA A 217 0.59 -3.62 -8.52
CA ALA A 217 0.22 -3.51 -9.93
C ALA A 217 -0.23 -2.07 -10.27
N PRO A 218 0.17 -1.54 -11.44
CA PRO A 218 0.74 -2.17 -12.62
C PRO A 218 2.26 -2.41 -12.59
N PHE A 219 2.92 -2.09 -11.50
CA PHE A 219 4.38 -2.20 -11.35
C PHE A 219 4.80 -3.62 -10.99
N LEU A 220 6.12 -3.87 -10.99
CA LEU A 220 6.77 -5.07 -10.46
C LEU A 220 6.28 -6.40 -11.07
N SER A 221 5.92 -6.42 -12.36
CA SER A 221 5.43 -7.64 -13.01
C SER A 221 6.37 -8.84 -12.79
N PRO A 222 5.84 -10.00 -12.42
CA PRO A 222 6.59 -11.25 -12.34
C PRO A 222 6.64 -12.02 -13.67
N THR A 223 5.98 -11.53 -14.71
CA THR A 223 5.85 -12.15 -16.03
C THR A 223 6.47 -11.28 -17.12
N ASP A 224 6.44 -11.75 -18.37
CA ASP A 224 6.90 -10.99 -19.55
C ASP A 224 5.92 -9.86 -19.94
N ASP A 225 4.68 -9.87 -19.42
CA ASP A 225 3.77 -8.72 -19.55
C ASP A 225 4.32 -7.56 -18.71
N PRO A 226 4.67 -6.41 -19.29
CA PRO A 226 5.23 -5.29 -18.56
C PRO A 226 4.21 -4.68 -17.58
N VAL A 227 2.91 -4.88 -17.81
CA VAL A 227 1.83 -4.40 -16.94
C VAL A 227 1.41 -5.51 -15.98
N ASN A 228 1.79 -5.35 -14.71
CA ASN A 228 1.37 -6.27 -13.66
C ASN A 228 -0.14 -6.18 -13.40
N LYS A 229 -0.71 -7.24 -12.82
CA LYS A 229 -2.15 -7.34 -12.49
C LYS A 229 -2.34 -7.93 -11.09
N PRO A 230 -3.44 -7.61 -10.39
CA PRO A 230 -3.75 -8.17 -9.07
C PRO A 230 -3.72 -9.69 -9.00
N VAL A 231 -4.14 -10.41 -10.05
CA VAL A 231 -4.10 -11.88 -10.13
C VAL A 231 -2.70 -12.46 -9.93
N ASN A 232 -1.66 -11.68 -10.22
CA ASN A 232 -0.27 -12.10 -10.08
C ASN A 232 0.21 -12.17 -8.62
N VAL A 233 -0.61 -11.81 -7.64
CA VAL A 233 -0.32 -12.05 -6.22
C VAL A 233 -0.06 -13.53 -5.91
N ILE A 234 -0.56 -14.44 -6.75
CA ILE A 234 -0.27 -15.88 -6.65
C ILE A 234 1.23 -16.21 -6.71
N TYR A 235 2.02 -15.43 -7.46
CA TYR A 235 3.47 -15.63 -7.52
C TYR A 235 4.13 -15.33 -6.17
N VAL A 236 3.65 -14.31 -5.45
CA VAL A 236 4.13 -13.97 -4.10
C VAL A 236 3.80 -15.09 -3.12
N VAL A 237 2.56 -15.58 -3.14
CA VAL A 237 2.11 -16.70 -2.29
C VAL A 237 2.96 -17.96 -2.55
N LYS A 238 3.20 -18.31 -3.82
CA LYS A 238 4.05 -19.44 -4.21
C LYS A 238 5.50 -19.26 -3.77
N ASP A 239 6.05 -18.07 -3.88
CA ASP A 239 7.42 -17.79 -3.45
C ASP A 239 7.57 -17.89 -1.93
N ILE A 240 6.61 -17.37 -1.15
CA ILE A 240 6.60 -17.53 0.32
C ILE A 240 6.51 -19.01 0.69
N ALA A 241 5.60 -19.77 0.07
CA ALA A 241 5.43 -21.20 0.29
C ALA A 241 6.75 -21.97 0.04
N ARG A 242 7.39 -21.71 -1.11
CA ARG A 242 8.68 -22.30 -1.47
C ARG A 242 9.80 -21.93 -0.48
N ILE A 243 9.87 -20.67 -0.05
CA ILE A 243 10.89 -20.19 0.90
C ILE A 243 10.73 -20.82 2.28
N ARG A 244 9.49 -21.07 2.71
CA ARG A 244 9.15 -21.66 4.01
C ARG A 244 9.12 -23.18 4.01
N GLY A 245 8.96 -23.81 2.86
CA GLY A 245 8.74 -25.26 2.76
C GLY A 245 7.37 -25.69 3.26
N VAL A 246 6.34 -24.85 3.04
CA VAL A 246 4.94 -25.14 3.40
C VAL A 246 4.06 -25.11 2.13
N SER A 247 2.79 -25.51 2.24
CA SER A 247 1.89 -25.52 1.09
C SER A 247 1.47 -24.10 0.65
N VAL A 248 1.08 -23.96 -0.60
CA VAL A 248 0.53 -22.70 -1.16
C VAL A 248 -0.78 -22.35 -0.47
N GLU A 249 -1.59 -23.36 -0.17
CA GLU A 249 -2.88 -23.23 0.50
C GLU A 249 -2.73 -22.69 1.92
N GLU A 250 -1.70 -23.13 2.66
CA GLU A 250 -1.40 -22.63 4.00
C GLU A 250 -1.02 -21.16 3.95
N VAL A 251 -0.14 -20.76 3.04
CA VAL A 251 0.27 -19.35 2.88
C VAL A 251 -0.93 -18.49 2.45
N ASP A 252 -1.69 -18.93 1.45
CA ASP A 252 -2.89 -18.22 1.00
C ASP A 252 -3.87 -18.00 2.15
N LYS A 253 -4.20 -19.05 2.88
CA LYS A 253 -5.12 -18.96 4.01
C LYS A 253 -4.67 -17.92 5.02
N VAL A 254 -3.43 -18.04 5.51
CA VAL A 254 -2.93 -17.16 6.59
C VAL A 254 -2.79 -15.72 6.11
N THR A 255 -2.23 -15.47 4.92
CA THR A 255 -2.05 -14.10 4.41
C THR A 255 -3.38 -13.43 4.05
N THR A 256 -4.37 -14.20 3.58
CA THR A 256 -5.74 -13.75 3.38
C THR A 256 -6.40 -13.35 4.69
N GLU A 257 -6.32 -14.21 5.73
CA GLU A 257 -6.84 -13.90 7.07
C GLU A 257 -6.15 -12.66 7.69
N ASN A 258 -4.85 -12.50 7.44
CA ASN A 258 -4.11 -11.31 7.88
C ASN A 258 -4.65 -10.03 7.23
N ALA A 259 -4.87 -10.03 5.91
CA ALA A 259 -5.41 -8.87 5.20
C ALA A 259 -6.83 -8.54 5.67
N VAL A 260 -7.69 -9.56 5.84
CA VAL A 260 -9.06 -9.39 6.39
C VAL A 260 -9.01 -8.74 7.77
N ARG A 261 -8.18 -9.25 8.67
CA ARG A 261 -8.02 -8.72 10.04
C ARG A 261 -7.41 -7.32 10.04
N PHE A 262 -6.39 -7.08 9.22
CA PHE A 262 -5.69 -5.80 9.15
C PHE A 262 -6.61 -4.68 8.68
N PHE A 263 -7.29 -4.86 7.57
CA PHE A 263 -8.20 -3.88 6.98
C PHE A 263 -9.63 -3.97 7.51
N SER A 264 -9.95 -4.94 8.38
CA SER A 264 -11.31 -5.19 8.89
C SER A 264 -12.32 -5.42 7.77
N LEU A 265 -11.95 -6.25 6.77
CA LEU A 265 -12.79 -6.54 5.61
C LEU A 265 -13.97 -7.45 5.98
N SER A 266 -15.11 -7.22 5.32
CA SER A 266 -16.31 -8.06 5.41
C SER A 266 -16.22 -9.34 4.57
#